data_636b0ec271439d7094cfa51992d2d1da
#
_entry.id   636b0ec271439d7094cfa51992d2d1da
#
_cell.length_a   1.000
_cell.length_b   1.000
_cell.length_c   1.000
_cell.angle_alpha   90.00
_cell.angle_beta   90.00
_cell.angle_gamma   90.00
#
_symmetry.space_group_name_H-M   'P 1'
#
loop_
_entity.id
_entity.type
_entity.pdbx_description
1 polymer ?
#
loop_
_entity_poly.entity_id
_entity_poly.type
_entity_poly.pdbx_seq_one_letter_code
_entity_poly.pdbx_strand_id
1 'polypeptide(L)'
;MVYPADGTSCVPDGCAILKGAPHEENAKLFVDFTVSLSVQKLLQERFCRRSVRGDLESTGTLPALSQIPQVDYDVSWASRSREALLMSWEFYLGTEAGA
;
A
#
# COMPACT_ATOMS: atom_id res chain seq x y z
N MET A 1 13.17 -6.84 -10.21
CA MET A 1 11.85 -6.17 -10.25
C MET A 1 11.89 -5.19 -11.42
N VAL A 2 10.87 -5.15 -12.27
CA VAL A 2 10.79 -4.24 -13.42
C VAL A 2 9.71 -3.20 -13.12
N TYR A 3 10.07 -1.93 -13.31
CA TYR A 3 9.12 -0.83 -13.22
C TYR A 3 8.77 -0.36 -14.63
N PRO A 4 7.49 -0.14 -14.96
CA PRO A 4 7.09 0.40 -16.26
C PRO A 4 7.69 1.77 -16.50
N ALA A 5 8.09 2.04 -17.74
CA ALA A 5 8.69 3.33 -18.10
C ALA A 5 7.65 4.47 -18.12
N ASP A 6 6.39 4.13 -18.34
CA ASP A 6 5.23 5.04 -18.33
C ASP A 6 4.68 5.31 -16.92
N GLY A 7 5.21 4.63 -15.91
CA GLY A 7 4.93 4.89 -14.52
C GLY A 7 4.17 3.77 -13.80
N THR A 8 4.14 3.87 -12.48
CA THR A 8 3.40 2.97 -11.59
C THR A 8 2.65 3.78 -10.54
N SER A 9 1.57 3.22 -10.02
CA SER A 9 0.89 3.80 -8.86
C SER A 9 1.62 3.48 -7.57
N CYS A 10 1.54 4.39 -6.61
CA CYS A 10 2.00 4.18 -5.24
C CYS A 10 0.82 4.36 -4.29
N VAL A 11 0.43 3.27 -3.63
CA VAL A 11 -0.65 3.30 -2.64
C VAL A 11 -0.06 2.90 -1.30
N PRO A 12 -0.18 3.75 -0.26
CA PRO A 12 0.32 3.41 1.07
C PRO A 12 -0.54 2.36 1.75
N ASP A 13 0.11 1.40 2.40
CA ASP A 13 -0.56 0.57 3.40
C ASP A 13 -0.80 1.41 4.66
N GLY A 14 -1.95 1.26 5.29
CA GLY A 14 -2.32 2.01 6.47
C GLY A 14 -2.83 1.13 7.60
N CYS A 15 -2.66 1.61 8.82
CA CYS A 15 -3.37 1.09 9.98
C CYS A 15 -4.08 2.23 10.70
N ALA A 16 -5.20 1.92 11.35
CA ALA A 16 -5.98 2.91 12.07
C ALA A 16 -6.53 2.33 13.38
N ILE A 17 -6.74 3.21 14.35
CA ILE A 17 -7.38 2.85 15.61
C ILE A 17 -8.88 3.03 15.43
N LEU A 18 -9.65 1.98 15.71
CA LEU A 18 -11.11 2.06 15.66
C LEU A 18 -11.62 2.93 16.80
N LYS A 19 -12.58 3.79 16.49
CA LYS A 19 -13.26 4.60 17.52
C LYS A 19 -13.98 3.68 18.51
N GLY A 20 -13.72 3.87 19.79
CA GLY A 20 -14.28 3.05 20.85
C GLY A 20 -13.60 1.69 21.03
N ALA A 21 -12.38 1.52 20.53
CA ALA A 21 -11.60 0.33 20.78
C ALA A 21 -11.43 0.08 22.29
N PRO A 22 -11.62 -1.15 22.79
CA PRO A 22 -11.59 -1.45 24.24
C PRO A 22 -10.21 -1.24 24.87
N HIS A 23 -9.14 -1.25 24.06
CA HIS A 23 -7.76 -1.08 24.51
C HIS A 23 -7.05 0.00 23.68
N GLU A 24 -7.59 1.21 23.67
CA GLU A 24 -7.11 2.32 22.84
C GLU A 24 -5.63 2.65 23.09
N GLU A 25 -5.18 2.65 24.34
CA GLU A 25 -3.77 2.92 24.67
C GLU A 25 -2.83 1.86 24.10
N ASN A 26 -3.20 0.60 24.15
CA ASN A 26 -2.41 -0.46 23.53
C ASN A 26 -2.42 -0.34 22.00
N ALA A 27 -3.54 0.09 21.41
CA ALA A 27 -3.63 0.32 19.99
C ALA A 27 -2.70 1.47 19.53
N LYS A 28 -2.61 2.55 20.32
CA LYS A 28 -1.66 3.66 20.09
C LYS A 28 -0.21 3.15 20.12
N LEU A 29 0.14 2.40 21.15
CA LEU A 29 1.48 1.79 21.25
C LEU A 29 1.81 0.89 20.06
N PHE A 30 0.83 0.15 19.56
CA PHE A 30 1.02 -0.68 18.38
C PHE A 30 1.24 0.16 17.12
N VAL A 31 0.49 1.24 16.92
CA VAL A 31 0.71 2.16 15.79
C VAL A 31 2.12 2.76 15.85
N ASP A 32 2.53 3.27 17.02
CA ASP A 32 3.88 3.81 17.24
C ASP A 32 4.96 2.77 16.97
N PHE A 33 4.73 1.52 17.40
CA PHE A 33 5.62 0.41 17.11
C PHE A 33 5.75 0.17 15.60
N THR A 34 4.66 0.17 14.84
CA THR A 34 4.69 -0.09 13.39
C THR A 34 5.51 0.95 12.62
N VAL A 35 5.52 2.20 13.05
CA VAL A 35 6.31 3.29 12.43
C VAL A 35 7.69 3.48 13.04
N SER A 36 8.07 2.66 14.03
CA SER A 36 9.40 2.72 14.63
C SER A 36 10.51 2.39 13.63
N LEU A 37 11.70 2.95 13.83
CA LEU A 37 12.84 2.74 12.93
C LEU A 37 13.19 1.26 12.78
N SER A 38 13.18 0.50 13.86
CA SER A 38 13.51 -0.92 13.87
C SER A 38 12.54 -1.75 13.04
N VAL A 39 11.24 -1.48 13.18
CA VAL A 39 10.20 -2.21 12.42
C VAL A 39 10.24 -1.81 10.95
N GLN A 40 10.35 -0.53 10.63
CA GLN A 40 10.40 -0.05 9.26
C GLN A 40 11.65 -0.59 8.53
N LYS A 41 12.79 -0.68 9.21
CA LYS A 41 14.00 -1.32 8.68
C LYS A 41 13.79 -2.81 8.42
N LEU A 42 13.18 -3.52 9.37
CA LEU A 42 12.84 -4.94 9.22
C LEU A 42 11.92 -5.17 8.01
N LEU A 43 10.88 -4.34 7.86
CA LEU A 43 9.94 -4.42 6.74
C LEU A 43 10.63 -4.20 5.40
N GLN A 44 11.57 -3.27 5.34
CA GLN A 44 12.35 -3.01 4.14
C GLN A 44 13.28 -4.17 3.79
N GLU A 45 14.02 -4.69 4.76
CA GLU A 45 15.04 -5.73 4.55
C GLU A 45 14.43 -7.11 4.28
N ARG A 46 13.35 -7.46 4.98
CA ARG A 46 12.77 -8.82 4.93
C ARG A 46 11.60 -8.94 3.97
N PHE A 47 10.83 -7.88 3.79
CA PHE A 47 9.57 -7.92 3.06
C PHE A 47 9.56 -7.00 1.84
N CYS A 48 10.69 -6.37 1.51
CA CYS A 48 10.80 -5.42 0.40
C CYS A 48 9.71 -4.34 0.40
N ARG A 49 9.31 -3.89 1.61
CA ARG A 49 8.36 -2.79 1.79
C ARG A 49 9.10 -1.46 1.89
N ARG A 50 8.60 -0.45 1.19
CA ARG A 50 9.16 0.90 1.33
C ARG A 50 8.75 1.50 2.67
N SER A 51 9.71 2.12 3.33
CA SER A 51 9.45 2.83 4.58
C SER A 51 8.65 4.11 4.32
N VAL A 52 7.78 4.44 5.26
CA VAL A 52 7.12 5.76 5.34
C VAL A 52 7.99 6.80 6.05
N ARG A 53 9.15 6.40 6.59
CA ARG A 53 10.06 7.28 7.31
C ARG A 53 11.04 7.95 6.34
N GLY A 54 11.18 9.27 6.47
CA GLY A 54 12.12 10.04 5.67
C GLY A 54 13.60 9.92 6.12
N ASP A 55 13.83 9.37 7.31
CA ASP A 55 15.17 9.15 7.87
C ASP A 55 15.72 7.73 7.59
N LEU A 56 14.97 6.92 6.85
CA LEU A 56 15.40 5.59 6.42
C LEU A 56 15.64 5.58 4.91
N GLU A 57 16.90 5.50 4.52
CA GLU A 57 17.27 5.42 3.11
C GLU A 57 16.80 4.11 2.48
N SER A 58 16.47 4.17 1.19
CA SER A 58 16.17 2.97 0.41
C SER A 58 17.43 2.11 0.32
N THR A 59 17.31 0.83 0.66
CA THR A 59 18.44 -0.11 0.65
C THR A 59 18.28 -1.19 -0.42
N GLY A 60 19.40 -1.63 -0.97
CA GLY A 60 19.51 -2.82 -1.79
C GLY A 60 18.72 -2.76 -3.10
N THR A 61 17.77 -3.66 -3.26
CA THR A 61 17.03 -3.89 -4.51
C THR A 61 15.84 -2.94 -4.74
N LEU A 62 15.53 -2.08 -3.77
CA LEU A 62 14.44 -1.12 -3.87
C LEU A 62 14.97 0.27 -4.25
N PRO A 63 14.78 0.74 -5.48
CA PRO A 63 15.13 2.12 -5.83
C PRO A 63 14.30 3.11 -5.02
N ALA A 64 14.85 4.29 -4.76
CA ALA A 64 14.10 5.36 -4.12
C ALA A 64 12.82 5.67 -4.92
N LEU A 65 11.74 6.04 -4.24
CA LEU A 65 10.45 6.32 -4.91
C LEU A 65 10.57 7.47 -5.92
N SER A 66 11.45 8.44 -5.64
CA SER A 66 11.76 9.55 -6.55
C SER A 66 12.45 9.13 -7.87
N GLN A 67 12.97 7.91 -7.93
CA GLN A 67 13.62 7.35 -9.14
C GLN A 67 12.67 6.54 -10.01
N ILE A 68 11.44 6.35 -9.55
CA ILE A 68 10.42 5.58 -10.26
C ILE A 68 9.39 6.54 -10.82
N PRO A 69 9.13 6.52 -12.14
CA PRO A 69 8.02 7.27 -12.70
C PRO A 69 6.71 6.88 -12.00
N GLN A 70 5.94 7.87 -11.58
CA GLN A 70 4.66 7.65 -10.93
C GLN A 70 3.53 8.22 -11.80
N VAL A 71 2.44 7.47 -11.88
CA VAL A 71 1.20 7.97 -12.47
C VAL A 71 0.42 8.77 -11.43
N ASP A 72 -0.29 9.80 -11.88
CA ASP A 72 -1.23 10.52 -11.04
C ASP A 72 -2.46 9.63 -10.79
N TYR A 73 -2.47 8.98 -9.63
CA TYR A 73 -3.50 8.01 -9.27
C TYR A 73 -4.62 8.68 -8.47
N ASP A 74 -5.76 8.89 -9.11
CA ASP A 74 -6.95 9.44 -8.44
C ASP A 74 -7.58 8.40 -7.48
N VAL A 75 -7.13 8.46 -6.22
CA VAL A 75 -7.63 7.59 -5.14
C VAL A 75 -9.13 7.80 -4.91
N SER A 76 -9.62 9.02 -5.06
CA SER A 76 -11.04 9.34 -4.86
C SER A 76 -11.90 8.70 -5.94
N TRP A 77 -11.48 8.80 -7.20
CA TRP A 77 -12.17 8.13 -8.30
C TRP A 77 -12.12 6.61 -8.11
N ALA A 78 -10.98 6.05 -7.81
CA ALA A 78 -10.79 4.61 -7.62
C ALA A 78 -11.69 4.07 -6.50
N SER A 79 -11.81 4.79 -5.39
CA SER A 79 -12.68 4.43 -4.27
C SER A 79 -14.16 4.44 -4.67
N ARG A 80 -14.62 5.49 -5.36
CA ARG A 80 -16.00 5.60 -5.81
C ARG A 80 -16.37 4.59 -6.89
N SER A 81 -15.43 4.25 -7.76
CA SER A 81 -15.66 3.36 -8.90
C SER A 81 -15.47 1.88 -8.58
N ARG A 82 -14.95 1.56 -7.38
CA ARG A 82 -14.55 0.20 -7.01
C ARG A 82 -15.66 -0.83 -7.21
N GLU A 83 -16.86 -0.57 -6.71
CA GLU A 83 -17.97 -1.52 -6.81
C GLU A 83 -18.38 -1.75 -8.26
N ALA A 84 -18.53 -0.69 -9.05
CA ALA A 84 -18.88 -0.80 -10.47
C ALA A 84 -17.82 -1.56 -11.27
N LEU A 85 -16.54 -1.33 -10.98
CA LEU A 85 -15.44 -2.05 -11.62
C LEU A 85 -15.43 -3.54 -11.26
N LEU A 86 -15.67 -3.88 -9.99
CA LEU A 86 -15.75 -5.28 -9.55
C LEU A 86 -16.93 -6.00 -10.17
N MET A 87 -18.12 -5.38 -10.20
CA MET A 87 -19.29 -5.93 -10.87
C MET A 87 -19.05 -6.19 -12.37
N SER A 88 -18.40 -5.24 -13.06
CA SER A 88 -18.03 -5.41 -14.47
C SER A 88 -17.03 -6.54 -14.64
N TRP A 89 -16.05 -6.65 -13.78
CA TRP A 89 -15.06 -7.73 -13.78
C TRP A 89 -15.72 -9.10 -13.59
N GLU A 90 -16.58 -9.24 -12.58
CA GLU A 90 -17.33 -10.47 -12.31
C GLU A 90 -18.24 -10.86 -13.48
N PHE A 91 -18.87 -9.88 -14.12
CA PHE A 91 -19.68 -10.12 -15.32
C PHE A 91 -18.84 -10.73 -16.45
N TYR A 92 -17.65 -10.18 -16.73
CA TYR A 92 -16.78 -10.71 -17.78
C TYR A 92 -16.20 -12.08 -17.44
N LEU A 93 -15.82 -12.32 -16.18
CA LEU A 93 -15.32 -13.62 -15.73
C LEU A 93 -16.44 -14.68 -15.66
N GLY A 94 -17.63 -14.30 -15.23
CA GLY A 94 -18.79 -15.21 -15.13
C GLY A 94 -19.28 -15.74 -16.46
N THR A 95 -19.02 -15.03 -17.56
CA THR A 95 -19.35 -15.49 -18.91
C THR A 95 -18.40 -16.58 -19.43
N GLU A 96 -17.22 -16.75 -18.83
CA GLU A 96 -16.26 -17.80 -19.21
C GLU A 96 -16.39 -19.10 -18.38
N ALA A 97 -17.02 -19.05 -17.20
CA ALA A 97 -17.18 -20.20 -16.31
C ALA A 97 -18.34 -21.12 -16.69
N GLY A 98 -19.08 -20.83 -17.76
CA GLY A 98 -20.24 -21.54 -18.21
C GLY A 98 -20.15 -22.17 -19.61
N ALA A 99 -18.94 -22.30 -20.17
CA ALA A 99 -18.71 -22.92 -21.46
C ALA A 99 -18.00 -24.28 -21.32
#